data_80cee8c41c35cd9798bdbeccad826ee1
#
_entry.id   80cee8c41c35cd9798bdbeccad826ee1
#
_cell.length_a   1.000
_cell.length_b   1.000
_cell.length_c   1.000
_cell.angle_alpha   90.00
_cell.angle_beta   90.00
_cell.angle_gamma   90.00
#
_symmetry.space_group_name_H-M   'P 1'
#
loop_
_entity.id
_entity.type
_entity.pdbx_description
1 polymer ?
#
loop_
_entity_poly.entity_id
_entity_poly.type
_entity_poly.pdbx_seq_one_letter_code
_entity_poly.pdbx_strand_id
1 'polypeptide(L)'
;MFVSGGDDHLIKVWNYKAKKCMFTLQGHLDYVRTVEFHYELPWIVSCSDDQTVRIWNWQNRMGIAILTGHSHYVMCATFHPEDTLIASCSLDQTIRVWDFAKLKEKSMSKSGSKPNELYGGTEVEVRHIIDGHEKGVNWVTFHPTMKILASAADDKNIKLWRLSGNKHWEMETLKGHTNNISCVIFHPRMEILLSNSEDRTMRFWDMNRRVQIHQTRKDSDRYWIMASHPSLNYFAAGYDNGMCVFKMERERHASARVGSAIFFVKAKNLYMFDIQSKQKNVMQPITINGKAVLLNQPNHVYYNTFN
;
A
#
# COMPACT_ATOMS: atom_id res chain seq x y z
N MET A 1 15.73 -7.54 6.04
CA MET A 1 15.46 -8.67 5.10
C MET A 1 14.44 -8.20 4.09
N PHE A 2 14.38 -8.82 2.93
CA PHE A 2 13.28 -8.72 1.98
C PHE A 2 12.94 -10.10 1.43
N VAL A 3 11.75 -10.25 0.86
CA VAL A 3 11.27 -11.48 0.25
C VAL A 3 10.92 -11.23 -1.21
N SER A 4 11.16 -12.21 -2.06
CA SER A 4 10.81 -12.19 -3.48
C SER A 4 10.12 -13.49 -3.88
N GLY A 5 9.12 -13.39 -4.74
CA GLY A 5 8.53 -14.49 -5.48
C GLY A 5 8.86 -14.36 -6.96
N GLY A 6 8.91 -15.45 -7.69
CA GLY A 6 9.29 -15.42 -9.09
C GLY A 6 8.64 -16.52 -9.93
N ASP A 7 8.92 -16.45 -11.22
CA ASP A 7 8.45 -17.41 -12.22
C ASP A 7 9.13 -18.79 -12.07
N ASP A 8 10.18 -18.85 -11.24
CA ASP A 8 10.84 -20.12 -10.85
C ASP A 8 10.04 -20.88 -9.78
N HIS A 9 8.84 -20.45 -9.43
CA HIS A 9 7.91 -20.98 -8.42
C HIS A 9 8.47 -20.92 -7.00
N LEU A 10 9.56 -20.18 -6.80
CA LEU A 10 10.28 -20.10 -5.55
C LEU A 10 10.04 -18.80 -4.82
N ILE A 11 10.04 -18.89 -3.50
CA ILE A 11 10.05 -17.73 -2.62
C ILE A 11 11.44 -17.65 -2.00
N LYS A 12 12.13 -16.54 -2.16
CA LYS A 12 13.48 -16.34 -1.63
C LYS A 12 13.51 -15.23 -0.61
N VAL A 13 14.16 -15.49 0.52
CA VAL A 13 14.36 -14.51 1.59
C VAL A 13 15.81 -14.05 1.56
N TRP A 14 16.01 -12.76 1.55
CA TRP A 14 17.29 -12.11 1.30
C TRP A 14 17.73 -11.24 2.47
N ASN A 15 19.03 -11.24 2.73
CA ASN A 15 19.66 -10.24 3.56
C ASN A 15 20.23 -9.13 2.67
N TYR A 16 19.61 -7.94 2.69
CA TYR A 16 20.05 -6.82 1.84
C TYR A 16 21.41 -6.24 2.23
N LYS A 17 21.78 -6.33 3.52
CA LYS A 17 23.11 -5.87 3.98
C LYS A 17 24.21 -6.82 3.49
N ALA A 18 24.00 -8.12 3.63
CA ALA A 18 24.95 -9.14 3.20
C ALA A 18 24.87 -9.42 1.69
N LYS A 19 23.86 -8.88 0.98
CA LYS A 19 23.59 -9.11 -0.46
C LYS A 19 23.51 -10.59 -0.82
N LYS A 20 22.93 -11.42 0.06
CA LYS A 20 22.85 -12.89 -0.11
C LYS A 20 21.43 -13.39 0.11
N CYS A 21 21.05 -14.42 -0.68
CA CYS A 21 19.89 -15.24 -0.38
C CYS A 21 20.17 -16.03 0.90
N MET A 22 19.29 -15.93 1.87
CA MET A 22 19.41 -16.64 3.15
C MET A 22 18.85 -18.05 3.03
N PHE A 23 17.69 -18.18 2.41
CA PHE A 23 17.05 -19.48 2.15
C PHE A 23 15.93 -19.32 1.12
N THR A 24 15.48 -20.46 0.62
CA THR A 24 14.39 -20.57 -0.36
C THR A 24 13.28 -21.41 0.24
N LEU A 25 12.01 -20.98 0.03
CA LEU A 25 10.83 -21.75 0.36
C LEU A 25 10.27 -22.32 -0.95
N GLN A 26 9.97 -23.62 -0.93
CA GLN A 26 9.47 -24.39 -2.07
C GLN A 26 8.10 -24.97 -1.76
N GLY A 27 7.24 -25.01 -2.77
CA GLY A 27 5.95 -25.65 -2.64
C GLY A 27 4.89 -25.17 -3.64
N HIS A 28 4.93 -23.90 -4.09
CA HIS A 28 4.09 -23.48 -5.21
C HIS A 28 4.41 -24.27 -6.48
N LEU A 29 3.37 -24.57 -7.25
CA LEU A 29 3.47 -25.37 -8.47
C LEU A 29 3.53 -24.53 -9.75
N ASP A 30 3.36 -23.20 -9.61
CA ASP A 30 3.37 -22.24 -10.71
C ASP A 30 3.90 -20.88 -10.23
N TYR A 31 3.92 -19.87 -11.11
CA TYR A 31 4.47 -18.54 -10.86
C TYR A 31 3.96 -17.93 -9.58
N VAL A 32 4.87 -17.41 -8.75
CA VAL A 32 4.54 -16.69 -7.52
C VAL A 32 4.33 -15.22 -7.84
N ARG A 33 3.10 -14.75 -7.68
CA ARG A 33 2.68 -13.39 -8.07
C ARG A 33 2.98 -12.34 -7.04
N THR A 34 2.60 -12.58 -5.78
CA THR A 34 2.93 -11.67 -4.68
C THR A 34 3.41 -12.42 -3.45
N VAL A 35 4.24 -11.73 -2.68
CA VAL A 35 4.76 -12.21 -1.40
C VAL A 35 4.86 -11.04 -0.43
N GLU A 36 4.48 -11.25 0.83
CA GLU A 36 4.48 -10.22 1.85
C GLU A 36 4.85 -10.81 3.22
N PHE A 37 5.66 -10.07 4.02
CA PHE A 37 5.88 -10.38 5.42
C PHE A 37 4.72 -9.92 6.28
N HIS A 38 4.35 -10.73 7.27
CA HIS A 38 3.46 -10.27 8.33
C HIS A 38 4.18 -9.26 9.22
N TYR A 39 3.43 -8.26 9.69
CA TYR A 39 3.97 -7.13 10.46
C TYR A 39 4.58 -7.54 11.80
N GLU A 40 4.01 -8.53 12.49
CA GLU A 40 4.43 -8.97 13.83
C GLU A 40 4.88 -10.43 13.87
N LEU A 41 4.16 -11.31 13.16
CA LEU A 41 4.43 -12.75 13.19
C LEU A 41 5.57 -13.12 12.23
N PRO A 42 6.30 -14.20 12.50
CA PRO A 42 7.35 -14.68 11.60
C PRO A 42 6.78 -15.37 10.36
N TRP A 43 5.79 -14.77 9.74
CA TRP A 43 5.04 -15.36 8.65
C TRP A 43 5.23 -14.59 7.34
N ILE A 44 5.08 -15.31 6.25
CA ILE A 44 5.00 -14.79 4.89
C ILE A 44 3.71 -15.31 4.29
N VAL A 45 2.96 -14.47 3.58
CA VAL A 45 1.90 -14.88 2.68
C VAL A 45 2.42 -14.81 1.25
N SER A 46 2.01 -15.77 0.43
CA SER A 46 2.28 -15.80 -1.00
C SER A 46 1.06 -16.25 -1.77
N CYS A 47 0.95 -15.81 -3.01
CA CYS A 47 -0.08 -16.30 -3.94
C CYS A 47 0.54 -16.64 -5.30
N SER A 48 -0.12 -17.50 -6.06
CA SER A 48 0.42 -18.10 -7.26
C SER A 48 -0.64 -18.37 -8.32
N ASP A 49 -0.16 -18.57 -9.54
CA ASP A 49 -0.96 -19.10 -10.67
C ASP A 49 -1.43 -20.53 -10.43
N ASP A 50 -0.87 -21.24 -9.44
CA ASP A 50 -1.36 -22.54 -8.98
C ASP A 50 -2.71 -22.48 -8.25
N GLN A 51 -3.37 -21.30 -8.23
CA GLN A 51 -4.68 -21.03 -7.64
C GLN A 51 -4.70 -21.08 -6.11
N THR A 52 -3.53 -21.13 -5.47
CA THR A 52 -3.42 -21.20 -4.00
C THR A 52 -2.82 -19.92 -3.42
N VAL A 53 -3.25 -19.64 -2.18
CA VAL A 53 -2.55 -18.73 -1.28
C VAL A 53 -1.88 -19.58 -0.20
N ARG A 54 -0.64 -19.29 0.14
CA ARG A 54 0.10 -20.06 1.16
C ARG A 54 0.64 -19.17 2.25
N ILE A 55 0.65 -19.69 3.46
CA ILE A 55 1.26 -19.06 4.63
C ILE A 55 2.48 -19.88 5.02
N TRP A 56 3.59 -19.19 5.24
CA TRP A 56 4.88 -19.78 5.58
C TRP A 56 5.40 -19.20 6.89
N ASN A 57 6.06 -20.03 7.68
CA ASN A 57 6.87 -19.54 8.78
C ASN A 57 8.34 -19.48 8.32
N TRP A 58 8.87 -18.25 8.23
CA TRP A 58 10.22 -18.04 7.73
C TRP A 58 11.33 -18.40 8.73
N GLN A 59 11.04 -18.53 10.03
CA GLN A 59 12.00 -18.94 11.04
C GLN A 59 12.32 -20.44 10.94
N ASN A 60 11.31 -21.29 10.87
CA ASN A 60 11.48 -22.72 10.68
C ASN A 60 11.51 -23.15 9.20
N ARG A 61 11.27 -22.20 8.28
CA ARG A 61 11.30 -22.39 6.81
C ARG A 61 10.25 -23.38 6.29
N MET A 62 9.11 -23.47 6.95
CA MET A 62 8.04 -24.41 6.60
C MET A 62 6.77 -23.71 6.17
N GLY A 63 6.03 -24.35 5.25
CA GLY A 63 4.65 -23.98 4.97
C GLY A 63 3.76 -24.37 6.16
N ILE A 64 2.87 -23.48 6.56
CA ILE A 64 1.95 -23.70 7.70
C ILE A 64 0.49 -23.78 7.28
N ALA A 65 0.11 -23.22 6.14
CA ALA A 65 -1.24 -23.35 5.60
C ALA A 65 -1.25 -23.21 4.07
N ILE A 66 -2.20 -23.91 3.44
CA ILE A 66 -2.55 -23.75 2.03
C ILE A 66 -4.03 -23.38 1.97
N LEU A 67 -4.33 -22.23 1.39
CA LEU A 67 -5.68 -21.71 1.23
C LEU A 67 -6.13 -21.97 -0.21
N THR A 68 -7.13 -22.81 -0.34
CA THR A 68 -7.69 -23.25 -1.62
C THR A 68 -9.11 -22.72 -1.80
N GLY A 69 -9.53 -22.54 -3.04
CA GLY A 69 -10.89 -22.13 -3.36
C GLY A 69 -11.00 -21.19 -4.56
N HIS A 70 -9.97 -20.41 -4.88
CA HIS A 70 -9.91 -19.71 -6.15
C HIS A 70 -9.87 -20.72 -7.30
N SER A 71 -10.53 -20.38 -8.41
CA SER A 71 -10.63 -21.23 -9.59
C SER A 71 -9.78 -20.75 -10.77
N HIS A 72 -9.01 -19.70 -10.58
CA HIS A 72 -8.05 -19.15 -11.54
C HIS A 72 -6.85 -18.56 -10.80
N TYR A 73 -5.86 -18.04 -11.52
CA TYR A 73 -4.64 -17.43 -10.99
C TYR A 73 -4.93 -16.43 -9.87
N VAL A 74 -4.23 -16.55 -8.75
CA VAL A 74 -4.33 -15.60 -7.65
C VAL A 74 -3.28 -14.54 -7.86
N MET A 75 -3.74 -13.32 -8.15
CA MET A 75 -2.88 -12.22 -8.57
C MET A 75 -2.26 -11.47 -7.40
N CYS A 76 -2.97 -11.34 -6.29
CA CYS A 76 -2.47 -10.64 -5.11
C CYS A 76 -3.02 -11.28 -3.84
N ALA A 77 -2.18 -11.34 -2.80
CA ALA A 77 -2.57 -11.68 -1.43
C ALA A 77 -1.80 -10.78 -0.45
N THR A 78 -2.51 -10.26 0.55
CA THR A 78 -1.96 -9.30 1.53
C THR A 78 -2.55 -9.56 2.92
N PHE A 79 -1.74 -9.30 3.95
CA PHE A 79 -2.19 -9.31 5.34
C PHE A 79 -2.95 -8.04 5.70
N HIS A 80 -3.93 -8.16 6.59
CA HIS A 80 -4.50 -6.99 7.26
C HIS A 80 -3.46 -6.42 8.26
N PRO A 81 -3.28 -5.09 8.32
CA PRO A 81 -2.25 -4.51 9.19
C PRO A 81 -2.44 -4.77 10.69
N GLU A 82 -3.68 -4.95 11.17
CA GLU A 82 -3.99 -5.11 12.60
C GLU A 82 -4.77 -6.41 12.90
N ASP A 83 -5.74 -6.79 12.04
CA ASP A 83 -6.61 -7.95 12.25
C ASP A 83 -5.98 -9.25 11.71
N THR A 84 -6.48 -10.39 12.15
CA THR A 84 -6.06 -11.74 11.70
C THR A 84 -6.68 -12.12 10.35
N LEU A 85 -6.63 -11.23 9.39
CA LEU A 85 -7.23 -11.41 8.07
C LEU A 85 -6.18 -11.38 6.96
N ILE A 86 -6.44 -12.16 5.92
CA ILE A 86 -5.74 -12.09 4.63
C ILE A 86 -6.80 -11.80 3.57
N ALA A 87 -6.50 -10.90 2.64
CA ALA A 87 -7.28 -10.74 1.43
C ALA A 87 -6.51 -11.31 0.24
N SER A 88 -7.19 -12.02 -0.64
CA SER A 88 -6.66 -12.47 -1.92
C SER A 88 -7.61 -12.11 -3.06
N CYS A 89 -7.07 -11.88 -4.24
CA CYS A 89 -7.86 -11.64 -5.45
C CYS A 89 -7.35 -12.46 -6.62
N SER A 90 -8.25 -12.78 -7.54
CA SER A 90 -7.97 -13.71 -8.62
C SER A 90 -8.59 -13.28 -9.95
N LEU A 91 -8.06 -13.85 -11.03
CA LEU A 91 -8.68 -13.74 -12.34
C LEU A 91 -10.02 -14.48 -12.43
N ASP A 92 -10.42 -15.24 -11.41
CA ASP A 92 -11.78 -15.78 -11.27
C ASP A 92 -12.84 -14.71 -10.96
N GLN A 93 -12.45 -13.43 -10.92
CA GLN A 93 -13.28 -12.25 -10.68
C GLN A 93 -13.67 -12.07 -9.19
N THR A 94 -13.23 -12.95 -8.31
CA THR A 94 -13.56 -12.92 -6.88
C THR A 94 -12.42 -12.37 -6.02
N ILE A 95 -12.80 -11.82 -4.88
CA ILE A 95 -11.90 -11.49 -3.79
C ILE A 95 -12.31 -12.38 -2.61
N ARG A 96 -11.34 -12.98 -1.94
CA ARG A 96 -11.58 -13.79 -0.74
C ARG A 96 -10.90 -13.17 0.46
N VAL A 97 -11.62 -13.13 1.56
CA VAL A 97 -11.07 -12.70 2.85
C VAL A 97 -11.04 -13.92 3.77
N TRP A 98 -9.86 -14.23 4.26
CA TRP A 98 -9.56 -15.41 5.06
C TRP A 98 -9.26 -14.98 6.49
N ASP A 99 -9.78 -15.70 7.46
CA ASP A 99 -9.51 -15.51 8.89
C ASP A 99 -8.53 -16.58 9.38
N PHE A 100 -7.37 -16.16 9.86
CA PHE A 100 -6.33 -17.04 10.39
C PHE A 100 -6.18 -16.96 11.92
N ALA A 101 -7.17 -16.45 12.64
CA ALA A 101 -7.11 -16.32 14.12
C ALA A 101 -6.79 -17.65 14.80
N LYS A 102 -7.46 -18.74 14.41
CA LYS A 102 -7.21 -20.08 14.95
C LYS A 102 -5.78 -20.57 14.71
N LEU A 103 -5.23 -20.29 13.54
CA LEU A 103 -3.85 -20.61 13.18
C LEU A 103 -2.86 -19.83 14.08
N LYS A 104 -3.14 -18.55 14.33
CA LYS A 104 -2.34 -17.69 15.22
C LYS A 104 -2.36 -18.23 16.66
N GLU A 105 -3.52 -18.56 17.20
CA GLU A 105 -3.68 -19.12 18.55
C GLU A 105 -2.92 -20.44 18.71
N LYS A 106 -3.02 -21.35 17.74
CA LYS A 106 -2.30 -22.62 17.76
C LYS A 106 -0.77 -22.40 17.71
N SER A 107 -0.30 -21.45 16.92
CA SER A 107 1.12 -21.15 16.84
C SER A 107 1.70 -20.55 18.13
N MET A 108 0.88 -19.90 18.94
CA MET A 108 1.25 -19.32 20.24
C MET A 108 1.13 -20.29 21.40
N SER A 109 0.23 -21.28 21.31
CA SER A 109 0.09 -22.33 22.33
C SER A 109 1.29 -23.26 22.25
N LYS A 110 2.16 -23.25 23.28
CA LYS A 110 3.36 -24.11 23.41
C LYS A 110 3.06 -25.60 23.61
N SER A 111 1.89 -26.12 23.27
CA SER A 111 1.60 -27.54 23.36
C SER A 111 2.19 -28.26 22.15
N GLY A 112 3.19 -29.10 22.42
CA GLY A 112 3.94 -29.87 21.45
C GLY A 112 3.11 -30.70 20.50
N SER A 113 2.62 -30.10 19.46
CA SER A 113 2.10 -30.82 18.31
C SER A 113 3.27 -31.22 17.40
N LYS A 114 3.30 -32.50 17.09
CA LYS A 114 4.33 -33.12 16.24
C LYS A 114 4.44 -32.40 14.90
N PRO A 115 5.64 -32.27 14.31
CA PRO A 115 5.84 -31.57 13.03
C PRO A 115 5.17 -32.23 11.82
N ASN A 116 4.41 -33.28 11.98
CA ASN A 116 3.81 -34.07 10.88
C ASN A 116 2.36 -33.71 10.51
N GLU A 117 1.70 -32.75 11.18
CA GLU A 117 0.40 -32.25 10.70
C GLU A 117 0.59 -30.98 9.86
N LEU A 118 1.31 -31.15 8.76
CA LEU A 118 1.85 -30.04 7.95
C LEU A 118 0.81 -29.30 7.08
N TYR A 119 -0.42 -29.75 6.98
CA TYR A 119 -1.47 -29.20 6.13
C TYR A 119 -2.86 -29.41 6.70
N GLY A 120 -3.07 -29.02 7.95
CA GLY A 120 -4.40 -29.00 8.56
C GLY A 120 -5.28 -27.91 7.95
N GLY A 121 -6.02 -28.24 6.90
CA GLY A 121 -6.87 -27.33 6.13
C GLY A 121 -8.09 -26.75 6.87
N THR A 122 -8.18 -26.83 8.20
CA THR A 122 -9.33 -26.38 8.99
C THR A 122 -9.06 -25.15 9.86
N GLU A 123 -7.85 -24.63 9.85
CA GLU A 123 -7.43 -23.56 10.78
C GLU A 123 -7.55 -22.15 10.17
N VAL A 124 -7.75 -22.06 8.87
CA VAL A 124 -8.02 -20.80 8.16
C VAL A 124 -9.37 -20.90 7.48
N GLU A 125 -10.27 -20.00 7.82
CA GLU A 125 -11.64 -20.01 7.33
C GLU A 125 -11.85 -18.89 6.32
N VAL A 126 -12.65 -19.16 5.26
CA VAL A 126 -13.12 -18.12 4.35
C VAL A 126 -14.19 -17.31 5.07
N ARG A 127 -13.92 -16.05 5.35
CA ARG A 127 -14.87 -15.14 6.01
C ARG A 127 -15.77 -14.42 5.02
N HIS A 128 -15.21 -14.02 3.87
CA HIS A 128 -15.98 -13.38 2.80
C HIS A 128 -15.53 -13.89 1.44
N ILE A 129 -16.49 -14.05 0.55
CA ILE A 129 -16.30 -14.20 -0.90
C ILE A 129 -17.02 -13.01 -1.51
N ILE A 130 -16.25 -12.12 -2.14
CA ILE A 130 -16.74 -10.84 -2.65
C ILE A 130 -16.74 -10.94 -4.17
N ASP A 131 -17.94 -10.87 -4.73
CA ASP A 131 -18.21 -10.81 -6.16
C ASP A 131 -18.59 -9.38 -6.55
N GLY A 132 -18.37 -8.98 -7.80
CA GLY A 132 -18.85 -7.69 -8.27
C GLY A 132 -17.96 -7.01 -9.29
N HIS A 133 -16.73 -7.49 -9.51
CA HIS A 133 -15.96 -7.14 -10.70
C HIS A 133 -16.43 -7.97 -11.89
N GLU A 134 -16.47 -7.33 -13.07
CA GLU A 134 -16.90 -7.98 -14.31
C GLU A 134 -15.78 -8.75 -15.02
N LYS A 135 -14.53 -8.56 -14.55
CA LYS A 135 -13.32 -9.21 -15.08
C LYS A 135 -12.37 -9.56 -13.94
N GLY A 136 -11.26 -10.21 -14.30
CA GLY A 136 -10.23 -10.61 -13.35
C GLY A 136 -9.73 -9.48 -12.45
N VAL A 137 -9.54 -9.79 -11.18
CA VAL A 137 -9.06 -8.83 -10.17
C VAL A 137 -7.55 -8.99 -10.03
N ASN A 138 -6.81 -7.91 -10.27
CA ASN A 138 -5.34 -7.91 -10.29
C ASN A 138 -4.72 -7.56 -8.95
N TRP A 139 -5.39 -6.73 -8.16
CA TRP A 139 -4.83 -6.24 -6.91
C TRP A 139 -5.90 -6.03 -5.85
N VAL A 140 -5.52 -6.26 -4.61
CA VAL A 140 -6.34 -6.03 -3.42
C VAL A 140 -5.48 -5.45 -2.30
N THR A 141 -6.03 -4.53 -1.53
CA THR A 141 -5.32 -3.93 -0.38
C THR A 141 -6.31 -3.53 0.71
N PHE A 142 -5.90 -3.69 1.97
CA PHE A 142 -6.65 -3.19 3.11
C PHE A 142 -6.35 -1.73 3.38
N HIS A 143 -7.33 -1.01 3.88
CA HIS A 143 -7.11 0.33 4.44
C HIS A 143 -6.32 0.20 5.76
N PRO A 144 -5.34 1.09 6.02
CA PRO A 144 -4.47 0.97 7.20
C PRO A 144 -5.18 1.03 8.55
N THR A 145 -6.34 1.69 8.64
CA THR A 145 -7.05 1.91 9.92
C THR A 145 -8.56 1.66 9.86
N MET A 146 -9.15 1.66 8.67
CA MET A 146 -10.59 1.45 8.51
C MET A 146 -10.87 0.04 7.97
N LYS A 147 -12.04 -0.51 8.30
CA LYS A 147 -12.50 -1.81 7.77
C LYS A 147 -12.97 -1.69 6.31
N ILE A 148 -12.05 -1.21 5.46
CA ILE A 148 -12.27 -1.01 4.03
C ILE A 148 -11.20 -1.77 3.26
N LEU A 149 -11.63 -2.37 2.17
CA LEU A 149 -10.77 -3.05 1.20
C LEU A 149 -10.93 -2.32 -0.14
N ALA A 150 -9.84 -2.14 -0.86
CA ALA A 150 -9.85 -1.65 -2.23
C ALA A 150 -9.40 -2.76 -3.17
N SER A 151 -10.04 -2.87 -4.32
CA SER A 151 -9.68 -3.81 -5.36
C SER A 151 -9.55 -3.13 -6.72
N ALA A 152 -8.68 -3.66 -7.57
CA ALA A 152 -8.41 -3.15 -8.91
C ALA A 152 -8.44 -4.31 -9.92
N ALA A 153 -9.10 -4.09 -11.06
CA ALA A 153 -9.39 -5.16 -12.00
C ALA A 153 -9.22 -4.79 -13.48
N ASP A 154 -9.31 -5.80 -14.34
CA ASP A 154 -9.30 -5.67 -15.80
C ASP A 154 -10.57 -5.03 -16.36
N ASP A 155 -11.62 -4.86 -15.54
CA ASP A 155 -12.81 -4.09 -15.87
C ASP A 155 -12.58 -2.57 -15.82
N LYS A 156 -11.34 -2.14 -15.56
CA LYS A 156 -10.90 -0.73 -15.49
C LYS A 156 -11.47 0.05 -14.31
N ASN A 157 -12.06 -0.63 -13.34
CA ASN A 157 -12.64 -0.05 -12.17
C ASN A 157 -11.82 -0.36 -10.92
N ILE A 158 -11.87 0.56 -9.97
CA ILE A 158 -11.47 0.33 -8.60
C ILE A 158 -12.76 0.26 -7.78
N LYS A 159 -12.90 -0.77 -6.98
CA LYS A 159 -14.04 -0.91 -6.08
C LYS A 159 -13.60 -0.84 -4.64
N LEU A 160 -14.41 -0.17 -3.84
CA LEU A 160 -14.24 -0.04 -2.40
C LEU A 160 -15.29 -0.88 -1.69
N TRP A 161 -14.84 -1.73 -0.77
CA TRP A 161 -15.66 -2.68 -0.05
C TRP A 161 -15.61 -2.39 1.44
N ARG A 162 -16.75 -2.36 2.09
CA ARG A 162 -16.82 -2.30 3.55
C ARG A 162 -16.97 -3.70 4.11
N LEU A 163 -16.17 -4.02 5.13
CA LEU A 163 -16.23 -5.28 5.86
C LEU A 163 -16.82 -5.03 7.25
N SER A 164 -17.81 -5.81 7.66
CA SER A 164 -18.40 -5.71 9.00
C SER A 164 -18.89 -7.06 9.48
N GLY A 165 -18.16 -7.66 10.41
CA GLY A 165 -18.44 -9.03 10.86
C GLY A 165 -18.42 -10.01 9.69
N ASN A 166 -19.54 -10.69 9.45
CA ASN A 166 -19.71 -11.63 8.33
C ASN A 166 -20.39 -10.99 7.10
N LYS A 167 -20.59 -9.69 7.09
CA LYS A 167 -21.20 -8.97 5.96
C LYS A 167 -20.17 -8.10 5.24
N HIS A 168 -20.35 -7.97 3.94
CA HIS A 168 -19.61 -7.05 3.11
C HIS A 168 -20.55 -6.38 2.12
N TRP A 169 -20.20 -5.20 1.65
CA TRP A 169 -20.92 -4.48 0.59
C TRP A 169 -20.03 -3.53 -0.17
N GLU A 170 -20.38 -3.30 -1.40
CA GLU A 170 -19.73 -2.29 -2.24
C GLU A 170 -20.11 -0.90 -1.72
N MET A 171 -19.11 -0.08 -1.44
CA MET A 171 -19.30 1.31 -1.04
C MET A 171 -19.31 2.24 -2.24
N GLU A 172 -18.42 1.98 -3.19
CA GLU A 172 -18.21 2.85 -4.33
C GLU A 172 -17.41 2.13 -5.44
N THR A 173 -17.68 2.54 -6.68
CA THR A 173 -16.86 2.21 -7.85
C THR A 173 -16.21 3.47 -8.40
N LEU A 174 -14.88 3.57 -8.33
CA LEU A 174 -14.10 4.67 -8.88
C LEU A 174 -13.78 4.38 -10.34
N LYS A 175 -14.35 5.20 -11.23
CA LYS A 175 -14.23 5.07 -12.68
C LYS A 175 -13.29 6.14 -13.24
N GLY A 176 -12.52 5.78 -14.28
CA GLY A 176 -11.68 6.75 -14.97
C GLY A 176 -10.54 6.11 -15.76
N HIS A 177 -9.90 5.05 -15.28
CA HIS A 177 -8.90 4.33 -16.07
C HIS A 177 -9.49 3.79 -17.37
N THR A 178 -8.66 3.79 -18.41
CA THR A 178 -9.07 3.38 -19.76
C THR A 178 -8.57 1.98 -20.16
N ASN A 179 -7.70 1.40 -19.32
CA ASN A 179 -7.19 0.03 -19.48
C ASN A 179 -7.11 -0.66 -18.11
N ASN A 180 -6.66 -1.92 -18.09
CA ASN A 180 -6.50 -2.75 -16.91
C ASN A 180 -5.78 -2.01 -15.80
N ILE A 181 -6.26 -2.15 -14.58
CA ILE A 181 -5.61 -1.55 -13.41
C ILE A 181 -4.74 -2.63 -12.76
N SER A 182 -3.44 -2.34 -12.64
CA SER A 182 -2.46 -3.31 -12.18
C SER A 182 -2.27 -3.29 -10.66
N CYS A 183 -2.36 -2.12 -10.04
CA CYS A 183 -2.15 -1.99 -8.59
C CYS A 183 -2.95 -0.83 -8.01
N VAL A 184 -3.37 -0.98 -6.77
CA VAL A 184 -4.04 0.04 -5.96
C VAL A 184 -3.50 0.00 -4.54
N ILE A 185 -3.17 1.16 -3.97
CA ILE A 185 -2.67 1.27 -2.59
C ILE A 185 -3.30 2.44 -1.87
N PHE A 186 -3.53 2.29 -0.56
CA PHE A 186 -3.89 3.41 0.31
C PHE A 186 -2.64 4.16 0.75
N HIS A 187 -2.75 5.47 0.87
CA HIS A 187 -1.72 6.25 1.54
C HIS A 187 -1.80 5.97 3.06
N PRO A 188 -0.66 5.72 3.75
CA PRO A 188 -0.69 5.28 5.15
C PRO A 188 -1.21 6.32 6.15
N ARG A 189 -1.29 7.60 5.78
CA ARG A 189 -1.65 8.70 6.69
C ARG A 189 -2.64 9.72 6.14
N MET A 190 -2.87 9.72 4.84
CA MET A 190 -3.81 10.63 4.19
C MET A 190 -4.97 9.83 3.60
N GLU A 191 -6.14 10.40 3.58
CA GLU A 191 -7.35 9.83 2.97
C GLU A 191 -7.26 9.87 1.43
N ILE A 192 -6.18 9.24 0.90
CA ILE A 192 -5.87 9.19 -0.53
C ILE A 192 -5.62 7.75 -0.93
N LEU A 193 -6.24 7.37 -2.03
CA LEU A 193 -5.97 6.12 -2.73
C LEU A 193 -5.16 6.43 -4.00
N LEU A 194 -4.18 5.60 -4.29
CA LEU A 194 -3.39 5.66 -5.51
C LEU A 194 -3.67 4.43 -6.35
N SER A 195 -3.79 4.60 -7.65
CA SER A 195 -3.92 3.50 -8.60
C SER A 195 -3.01 3.69 -9.79
N ASN A 196 -2.52 2.61 -10.35
CA ASN A 196 -1.80 2.60 -11.61
C ASN A 196 -2.44 1.63 -12.61
N SER A 197 -2.18 1.86 -13.88
CA SER A 197 -2.82 1.11 -14.96
C SER A 197 -1.92 0.97 -16.18
N GLU A 198 -2.24 -0.03 -16.99
CA GLU A 198 -1.68 -0.19 -18.33
C GLU A 198 -2.07 0.94 -19.30
N ASP A 199 -3.01 1.82 -18.93
CA ASP A 199 -3.30 3.05 -19.66
C ASP A 199 -2.18 4.09 -19.54
N ARG A 200 -1.06 3.74 -18.92
CA ARG A 200 0.13 4.55 -18.69
C ARG A 200 -0.12 5.71 -17.75
N THR A 201 -1.19 5.66 -16.96
CA THR A 201 -1.50 6.69 -15.97
C THR A 201 -1.43 6.13 -14.56
N MET A 202 -1.08 7.02 -13.65
CA MET A 202 -1.23 6.84 -12.22
C MET A 202 -2.21 7.91 -11.74
N ARG A 203 -3.21 7.49 -10.96
CA ARG A 203 -4.28 8.36 -10.50
C ARG A 203 -4.35 8.42 -8.99
N PHE A 204 -4.77 9.57 -8.49
CA PHE A 204 -4.93 9.89 -7.09
C PHE A 204 -6.39 10.18 -6.81
N TRP A 205 -6.95 9.54 -5.80
CA TRP A 205 -8.36 9.61 -5.47
C TRP A 205 -8.53 10.11 -4.04
N ASP A 206 -9.38 11.09 -3.85
CA ASP A 206 -9.80 11.53 -2.51
C ASP A 206 -10.83 10.54 -1.97
N MET A 207 -10.53 9.90 -0.85
CA MET A 207 -11.38 8.88 -0.25
C MET A 207 -12.65 9.45 0.39
N ASN A 208 -12.62 10.71 0.85
CA ASN A 208 -13.77 11.37 1.45
C ASN A 208 -14.78 11.82 0.39
N ARG A 209 -14.26 12.42 -0.69
CA ARG A 209 -15.09 12.92 -1.80
C ARG A 209 -15.36 11.87 -2.87
N ARG A 210 -14.58 10.80 -2.90
CA ARG A 210 -14.64 9.70 -3.87
C ARG A 210 -14.46 10.16 -5.32
N VAL A 211 -13.58 11.13 -5.51
CA VAL A 211 -13.28 11.72 -6.82
C VAL A 211 -11.80 11.68 -7.10
N GLN A 212 -11.46 11.65 -8.39
CA GLN A 212 -10.08 11.80 -8.82
C GLN A 212 -9.61 13.24 -8.57
N ILE A 213 -8.47 13.39 -7.88
CA ILE A 213 -7.86 14.70 -7.56
C ILE A 213 -6.65 15.03 -8.43
N HIS A 214 -5.94 14.00 -8.88
CA HIS A 214 -4.74 14.19 -9.70
C HIS A 214 -4.48 12.97 -10.60
N GLN A 215 -3.73 13.21 -11.68
CA GLN A 215 -3.27 12.18 -12.60
C GLN A 215 -1.88 12.52 -13.10
N THR A 216 -1.02 11.51 -13.15
CA THR A 216 0.26 11.59 -13.87
C THR A 216 0.26 10.59 -15.02
N ARG A 217 0.93 10.91 -16.12
CA ARG A 217 1.05 10.05 -17.29
C ARG A 217 2.52 9.89 -17.67
N LYS A 218 2.86 8.70 -18.14
CA LYS A 218 4.16 8.40 -18.74
C LYS A 218 3.92 7.84 -20.14
N ASP A 219 4.39 8.56 -21.16
CA ASP A 219 3.99 8.25 -22.54
C ASP A 219 4.59 6.96 -23.09
N SER A 220 5.74 6.51 -22.58
CA SER A 220 6.48 5.35 -23.08
C SER A 220 6.19 4.04 -22.36
N ASP A 221 5.77 4.07 -21.10
CA ASP A 221 5.79 2.89 -20.24
C ASP A 221 4.46 2.69 -19.49
N ARG A 222 4.09 1.43 -19.30
CA ARG A 222 2.97 1.04 -18.44
C ARG A 222 3.43 0.94 -17.00
N TYR A 223 2.53 1.22 -16.08
CA TYR A 223 2.77 1.01 -14.66
C TYR A 223 2.25 -0.34 -14.20
N TRP A 224 3.01 -1.03 -13.36
CA TRP A 224 2.70 -2.39 -12.90
C TRP A 224 2.44 -2.47 -11.40
N ILE A 225 3.26 -1.84 -10.59
CA ILE A 225 3.22 -1.97 -9.14
C ILE A 225 3.49 -0.65 -8.45
N MET A 226 2.92 -0.48 -7.27
CA MET A 226 3.23 0.65 -6.38
C MET A 226 3.48 0.17 -4.96
N ALA A 227 4.27 0.94 -4.23
CA ALA A 227 4.48 0.76 -2.80
C ALA A 227 4.57 2.13 -2.12
N SER A 228 3.89 2.31 -1.00
CA SER A 228 3.96 3.51 -0.18
C SER A 228 4.97 3.37 0.94
N HIS A 229 5.65 4.46 1.29
CA HIS A 229 6.50 4.48 2.46
C HIS A 229 5.64 4.54 3.74
N PRO A 230 5.88 3.71 4.75
CA PRO A 230 4.98 3.59 5.91
C PRO A 230 4.87 4.86 6.76
N SER A 231 5.88 5.72 6.77
CA SER A 231 5.93 6.91 7.64
C SER A 231 6.19 8.24 6.93
N LEU A 232 6.57 8.23 5.66
CA LEU A 232 6.88 9.43 4.89
C LEU A 232 5.94 9.55 3.69
N ASN A 233 5.73 10.77 3.18
CA ASN A 233 4.89 11.04 2.01
C ASN A 233 5.61 10.70 0.70
N TYR A 234 6.19 9.50 0.65
CA TYR A 234 6.82 8.94 -0.54
C TYR A 234 6.07 7.70 -0.99
N PHE A 235 6.04 7.49 -2.28
CA PHE A 235 5.65 6.22 -2.88
C PHE A 235 6.57 5.92 -4.07
N ALA A 236 6.77 4.65 -4.34
CA ALA A 236 7.48 4.17 -5.50
C ALA A 236 6.48 3.56 -6.49
N ALA A 237 6.73 3.73 -7.77
CA ALA A 237 5.97 3.06 -8.83
C ALA A 237 6.94 2.39 -9.81
N GLY A 238 6.73 1.09 -10.05
CA GLY A 238 7.43 0.30 -11.04
C GLY A 238 6.74 0.38 -12.40
N TYR A 239 7.53 0.50 -13.46
CA TYR A 239 7.06 0.55 -14.84
C TYR A 239 7.95 -0.31 -15.75
N ASP A 240 7.62 -0.42 -17.04
CA ASP A 240 8.29 -1.36 -17.98
C ASP A 240 9.84 -1.28 -17.93
N ASN A 241 10.41 -0.08 -17.85
CA ASN A 241 11.85 0.14 -17.93
C ASN A 241 12.51 0.57 -16.61
N GLY A 242 11.84 0.43 -15.45
CA GLY A 242 12.44 0.76 -14.16
C GLY A 242 11.43 1.22 -13.11
N MET A 243 11.85 2.10 -12.21
CA MET A 243 10.97 2.65 -11.18
C MET A 243 11.21 4.15 -10.96
N CYS A 244 10.18 4.83 -10.46
CA CYS A 244 10.26 6.20 -9.97
C CYS A 244 9.82 6.26 -8.51
N VAL A 245 10.48 7.12 -7.74
CA VAL A 245 10.04 7.48 -6.39
C VAL A 245 9.46 8.89 -6.43
N PHE A 246 8.25 9.02 -5.92
CA PHE A 246 7.51 10.28 -5.90
C PHE A 246 7.37 10.79 -4.47
N LYS A 247 7.49 12.10 -4.30
CA LYS A 247 7.10 12.80 -3.07
C LYS A 247 5.75 13.47 -3.31
N MET A 248 4.74 13.11 -2.52
CA MET A 248 3.37 13.63 -2.69
C MET A 248 3.21 15.07 -2.25
N GLU A 249 3.95 15.50 -1.21
CA GLU A 249 3.95 16.88 -0.75
C GLU A 249 5.27 17.54 -1.15
N ARG A 250 5.17 18.61 -1.91
CA ARG A 250 6.23 19.61 -1.87
C ARG A 250 6.09 20.32 -0.53
N GLU A 251 7.15 20.36 0.26
CA GLU A 251 7.27 21.30 1.37
C GLU A 251 7.25 22.71 0.78
N ARG A 252 6.06 23.21 0.50
CA ARG A 252 5.88 24.62 0.21
C ARG A 252 5.89 25.32 1.55
N HIS A 253 6.95 26.08 1.80
CA HIS A 253 6.93 27.00 2.91
C HIS A 253 5.78 27.97 2.71
N ALA A 254 5.00 28.21 3.77
CA ALA A 254 4.01 29.26 3.74
C ALA A 254 4.69 30.56 3.35
N SER A 255 4.26 31.17 2.27
CA SER A 255 4.92 32.35 1.68
C SER A 255 3.91 33.37 1.18
N ALA A 256 4.27 34.64 1.29
CA ALA A 256 3.55 35.75 0.72
C ALA A 256 4.54 36.63 -0.05
N ARG A 257 4.13 37.16 -1.19
CA ARG A 257 4.93 38.08 -1.98
C ARG A 257 4.37 39.50 -1.85
N VAL A 258 5.25 40.44 -1.60
CA VAL A 258 4.93 41.87 -1.57
C VAL A 258 5.99 42.62 -2.37
N GLY A 259 5.64 43.16 -3.51
CA GLY A 259 6.60 43.83 -4.40
C GLY A 259 7.75 42.91 -4.84
N SER A 260 8.98 43.29 -4.53
CA SER A 260 10.19 42.51 -4.76
C SER A 260 10.54 41.53 -3.63
N ALA A 261 9.86 41.62 -2.50
CA ALA A 261 10.15 40.77 -1.33
C ALA A 261 9.23 39.52 -1.27
N ILE A 262 9.81 38.38 -0.92
CA ILE A 262 9.10 37.15 -0.59
C ILE A 262 9.33 36.85 0.89
N PHE A 263 8.25 36.83 1.65
CA PHE A 263 8.25 36.40 3.04
C PHE A 263 7.88 34.92 3.10
N PHE A 264 8.66 34.11 3.83
CA PHE A 264 8.35 32.70 4.00
C PHE A 264 8.81 32.17 5.36
N VAL A 265 8.10 31.17 5.84
CA VAL A 265 8.43 30.51 7.12
C VAL A 265 9.20 29.23 6.85
N LYS A 266 10.36 29.07 7.47
CA LYS A 266 11.15 27.84 7.43
C LYS A 266 11.71 27.55 8.83
N ALA A 267 11.55 26.31 9.30
CA ALA A 267 12.07 25.86 10.59
C ALA A 267 11.77 26.84 11.75
N LYS A 268 10.50 27.28 11.87
CA LYS A 268 10.00 28.20 12.93
C LYS A 268 10.48 29.66 12.86
N ASN A 269 11.22 30.03 11.82
CA ASN A 269 11.66 31.40 11.60
C ASN A 269 10.98 32.01 10.37
N LEU A 270 10.69 33.31 10.43
CA LEU A 270 10.27 34.10 9.30
C LEU A 270 11.51 34.61 8.55
N TYR A 271 11.51 34.40 7.26
CA TYR A 271 12.56 34.86 6.36
C TYR A 271 11.99 35.86 5.36
N MET A 272 12.79 36.82 4.97
CA MET A 272 12.54 37.69 3.84
C MET A 272 13.61 37.42 2.76
N PHE A 273 13.18 37.21 1.53
CA PHE A 273 14.06 37.12 0.36
C PHE A 273 13.72 38.24 -0.58
N ASP A 274 14.69 39.13 -0.85
CA ASP A 274 14.54 40.17 -1.85
C ASP A 274 14.97 39.63 -3.21
N ILE A 275 14.06 39.68 -4.17
CA ILE A 275 14.26 39.18 -5.53
C ILE A 275 15.31 40.00 -6.28
N GLN A 276 15.38 41.34 -6.03
CA GLN A 276 16.30 42.23 -6.73
C GLN A 276 17.73 42.09 -6.25
N SER A 277 17.95 42.13 -4.95
CA SER A 277 19.28 41.99 -4.33
C SER A 277 19.75 40.54 -4.20
N LYS A 278 18.84 39.58 -4.39
CA LYS A 278 19.05 38.14 -4.13
C LYS A 278 19.53 37.82 -2.72
N GLN A 279 19.28 38.71 -1.76
CA GLN A 279 19.65 38.52 -0.36
C GLN A 279 18.53 37.87 0.42
N LYS A 280 18.94 37.00 1.33
CA LYS A 280 18.04 36.29 2.26
C LYS A 280 18.34 36.75 3.67
N ASN A 281 17.37 37.40 4.29
CA ASN A 281 17.47 37.88 5.67
C ASN A 281 16.57 37.09 6.60
N VAL A 282 17.08 36.73 7.77
CA VAL A 282 16.26 36.16 8.86
C VAL A 282 15.64 37.35 9.58
N MET A 283 14.32 37.43 9.61
CA MET A 283 13.67 38.57 10.25
C MET A 283 13.57 38.40 11.77
N GLN A 284 12.92 37.37 12.24
CA GLN A 284 12.82 37.06 13.68
C GLN A 284 12.17 35.68 13.88
N PRO A 285 12.40 34.99 15.03
CA PRO A 285 11.59 33.83 15.39
C PRO A 285 10.15 34.28 15.65
N ILE A 286 9.21 33.42 15.24
CA ILE A 286 7.78 33.68 15.44
C ILE A 286 7.46 33.48 16.94
N THR A 287 7.06 34.57 17.60
CA THR A 287 6.69 34.55 19.02
C THR A 287 5.26 35.05 19.24
N ILE A 288 4.55 34.47 20.20
CA ILE A 288 3.29 35.02 20.73
C ILE A 288 3.54 35.36 22.21
N ASN A 289 3.24 36.60 22.59
CA ASN A 289 3.47 37.11 23.95
C ASN A 289 4.91 36.88 24.47
N GLY A 290 5.91 37.09 23.60
CA GLY A 290 7.32 36.95 23.93
C GLY A 290 7.84 35.51 24.13
N LYS A 291 7.00 34.51 23.94
CA LYS A 291 7.40 33.08 23.98
C LYS A 291 7.47 32.51 22.59
N ALA A 292 8.53 31.78 22.27
CA ALA A 292 8.65 31.08 21.00
C ALA A 292 7.49 30.08 20.86
N VAL A 293 6.72 30.21 19.80
CA VAL A 293 5.58 29.32 19.54
C VAL A 293 6.06 28.08 18.84
N LEU A 294 5.80 26.93 19.43
CA LEU A 294 5.85 25.62 18.77
C LEU A 294 4.66 25.49 17.81
N LEU A 295 4.68 26.24 16.72
CA LEU A 295 3.68 26.08 15.67
C LEU A 295 4.01 24.83 14.85
N ASN A 296 3.00 24.02 14.56
CA ASN A 296 3.01 23.16 13.38
C ASN A 296 3.31 24.05 12.18
N GLN A 297 3.94 23.50 11.14
CA GLN A 297 4.32 24.30 9.97
C GLN A 297 3.10 25.11 9.46
N PRO A 298 3.17 26.45 9.38
CA PRO A 298 2.05 27.23 8.91
C PRO A 298 1.80 26.92 7.44
N ASN A 299 0.53 26.73 7.08
CA ASN A 299 0.13 26.46 5.70
C ASN A 299 0.03 27.73 4.85
N HIS A 300 -0.19 28.88 5.52
CA HIS A 300 -0.37 30.17 4.84
C HIS A 300 0.32 31.31 5.60
N VAL A 301 0.80 32.29 4.84
CA VAL A 301 1.29 33.57 5.33
C VAL A 301 0.57 34.68 4.56
N TYR A 302 -0.03 35.59 5.27
CA TYR A 302 -0.68 36.77 4.69
C TYR A 302 0.06 38.03 5.13
N TYR A 303 0.27 38.96 4.21
CA TYR A 303 0.82 40.25 4.50
C TYR A 303 -0.31 41.28 4.60
N ASN A 304 -0.33 42.04 5.70
CA ASN A 304 -1.28 43.15 5.86
C ASN A 304 -0.67 44.42 5.25
N THR A 305 -1.34 44.98 4.25
CA THR A 305 -0.91 46.21 3.55
C THR A 305 -1.35 47.50 4.28
N PHE A 306 -2.07 47.37 5.40
CA PHE A 306 -2.65 48.55 6.10
C PHE A 306 -1.88 48.99 7.35
N ASN A 307 -0.66 48.49 7.59
CA ASN A 307 0.24 48.98 8.63
C ASN A 307 1.62 49.31 8.08
#